data_d060aaa466ffeb2a01a5894efc024d21
#
_entry.id   d060aaa466ffeb2a01a5894efc024d21
#
_cell.length_a   1.000
_cell.length_b   1.000
_cell.length_c   1.000
_cell.angle_alpha   90.00
_cell.angle_beta   90.00
_cell.angle_gamma   90.00
#
_symmetry.space_group_name_H-M   'P 1'
#
loop_
_entity.id
_entity.type
_entity.pdbx_description
1 polymer ?
#
loop_
_entity_poly.entity_id
_entity_poly.type
_entity_poly.pdbx_seq_one_letter_code
_entity_poly.pdbx_strand_id
1 'polypeptide(L)'
;IHSQYHWHKFGSSGKILEPLDLKILDEEGRELPRGQKGEIVIRGENVMAGYWKNPDATAATVRNGWLHTGDMGYVSEDDFLYVLGRFKSLLIASDGEKYSPEGMEEAIVDKSPFIDQIIIYNNQSPFTGAIVVPNRDALRRELDARDIREGRAAAAADILGAEIDRYRAGGPYAGEFPERWLPAGLAIVDEPFTEQNGLINSTMKIVRNKVEEYFRDRIDYLYTPEGRELRNDKNLASLRKMVE
;
A
#
# COMPACT_ATOMS: atom_id res chain seq x y z
N ILE A 1 8.76 -3.52 21.50
CA ILE A 1 8.03 -4.73 21.07
C ILE A 1 9.07 -5.79 20.74
N HIS A 2 8.92 -6.98 21.26
CA HIS A 2 9.93 -8.05 21.14
C HIS A 2 9.24 -9.41 20.98
N SER A 3 9.76 -10.23 20.05
CA SER A 3 9.38 -11.63 19.90
C SER A 3 10.51 -12.51 20.47
N GLN A 4 10.26 -13.22 21.58
CA GLN A 4 11.20 -14.14 22.18
C GLN A 4 10.94 -15.60 21.79
N TYR A 5 11.93 -16.47 21.95
CA TYR A 5 12.06 -17.85 21.46
C TYR A 5 10.82 -18.74 21.55
N HIS A 6 9.97 -18.58 22.54
CA HIS A 6 8.74 -19.37 22.74
C HIS A 6 7.47 -18.52 22.68
N TRP A 7 7.58 -17.25 22.25
CA TRP A 7 6.55 -16.23 22.32
C TRP A 7 6.37 -15.54 20.98
N HIS A 8 6.65 -16.21 19.88
CA HIS A 8 6.40 -15.67 18.55
C HIS A 8 5.07 -16.18 18.01
N LYS A 9 4.32 -15.30 17.39
CA LYS A 9 3.17 -15.62 16.53
C LYS A 9 3.43 -15.07 15.16
N PHE A 10 3.22 -15.91 14.18
CA PHE A 10 3.39 -15.50 12.78
C PHE A 10 2.52 -14.27 12.46
N GLY A 11 3.11 -13.29 11.79
CA GLY A 11 2.45 -12.02 11.44
C GLY A 11 2.35 -10.99 12.58
N SER A 12 2.73 -11.33 13.83
CA SER A 12 2.76 -10.37 14.92
C SER A 12 4.12 -9.67 15.05
N SER A 13 4.11 -8.46 15.62
CA SER A 13 5.31 -7.73 16.02
C SER A 13 5.85 -8.18 17.37
N GLY A 14 5.22 -9.16 18.03
CA GLY A 14 5.59 -9.66 19.36
C GLY A 14 4.79 -9.04 20.51
N LYS A 15 5.24 -9.29 21.73
CA LYS A 15 4.65 -8.74 22.96
C LYS A 15 5.33 -7.44 23.37
N ILE A 16 4.62 -6.62 24.15
CA ILE A 16 5.19 -5.39 24.70
C ILE A 16 6.28 -5.75 25.70
N LEU A 17 7.39 -5.01 25.63
CA LEU A 17 8.46 -5.06 26.62
C LEU A 17 8.11 -4.19 27.82
N GLU A 18 8.24 -4.71 29.03
CA GLU A 18 8.23 -3.87 30.22
C GLU A 18 9.51 -2.99 30.27
N PRO A 19 9.43 -1.73 30.68
CA PRO A 19 8.30 -1.02 31.29
C PRO A 19 7.47 -0.17 30.31
N LEU A 20 7.22 -0.63 29.08
CA LEU A 20 6.44 0.12 28.11
C LEU A 20 4.94 -0.12 28.31
N ASP A 21 4.17 0.97 28.21
CA ASP A 21 2.72 0.90 28.11
C ASP A 21 2.30 1.01 26.64
N LEU A 22 1.29 0.24 26.23
CA LEU A 22 0.66 0.33 24.91
C LEU A 22 -0.85 0.32 25.08
N LYS A 23 -1.53 1.12 24.25
CA LYS A 23 -2.96 1.12 24.10
C LYS A 23 -3.34 1.12 22.63
N ILE A 24 -4.55 0.66 22.36
CA ILE A 24 -5.20 0.80 21.06
C ILE A 24 -6.35 1.79 21.26
N LEU A 25 -6.37 2.87 20.47
CA LEU A 25 -7.37 3.92 20.59
C LEU A 25 -8.27 3.98 19.35
N ASP A 26 -9.55 4.29 19.54
CA ASP A 26 -10.46 4.65 18.46
C ASP A 26 -10.22 6.10 17.96
N GLU A 27 -11.03 6.54 16.98
CA GLU A 27 -10.93 7.89 16.39
C GLU A 27 -11.27 9.00 17.40
N GLU A 28 -12.03 8.69 18.43
CA GLU A 28 -12.37 9.60 19.53
C GLU A 28 -11.37 9.57 20.68
N GLY A 29 -10.32 8.77 20.58
CA GLY A 29 -9.25 8.64 21.59
C GLY A 29 -9.62 7.77 22.78
N ARG A 30 -10.65 6.93 22.68
CA ARG A 30 -11.04 5.97 23.72
C ARG A 30 -10.27 4.68 23.55
N GLU A 31 -9.85 4.08 24.65
CA GLU A 31 -9.15 2.79 24.64
C GLU A 31 -10.09 1.67 24.19
N LEU A 32 -9.62 0.90 23.22
CA LEU A 32 -10.30 -0.26 22.67
C LEU A 32 -9.88 -1.56 23.38
N PRO A 33 -10.83 -2.50 23.55
CA PRO A 33 -10.52 -3.83 24.08
C PRO A 33 -9.66 -4.63 23.09
N ARG A 34 -9.08 -5.73 23.59
CA ARG A 34 -8.31 -6.68 22.77
C ARG A 34 -9.10 -7.15 21.54
N GLY A 35 -8.38 -7.45 20.47
CA GLY A 35 -8.96 -7.86 19.18
C GLY A 35 -9.54 -6.72 18.33
N GLN A 36 -9.81 -5.55 18.91
CA GLN A 36 -10.31 -4.41 18.15
C GLN A 36 -9.18 -3.58 17.55
N LYS A 37 -9.38 -3.11 16.32
CA LYS A 37 -8.41 -2.35 15.53
C LYS A 37 -8.53 -0.85 15.80
N GLY A 38 -7.40 -0.19 16.04
CA GLY A 38 -7.35 1.24 16.26
C GLY A 38 -5.92 1.77 16.17
N GLU A 39 -5.71 3.05 16.54
CA GLU A 39 -4.38 3.64 16.58
C GLU A 39 -3.54 3.04 17.71
N ILE A 40 -2.33 2.65 17.39
CA ILE A 40 -1.35 2.20 18.36
C ILE A 40 -0.74 3.43 19.04
N VAL A 41 -0.89 3.54 20.37
CA VAL A 41 -0.21 4.57 21.15
C VAL A 41 0.67 3.92 22.21
N ILE A 42 1.84 4.49 22.43
CA ILE A 42 2.84 3.96 23.37
C ILE A 42 3.32 5.02 24.34
N ARG A 43 3.68 4.60 25.56
CA ARG A 43 4.27 5.43 26.58
C ARG A 43 5.40 4.67 27.26
N GLY A 44 6.49 5.35 27.58
CA GLY A 44 7.65 4.79 28.29
C GLY A 44 8.90 5.64 28.10
N GLU A 45 9.97 5.23 28.76
CA GLU A 45 11.25 5.97 28.75
C GLU A 45 11.94 5.98 27.38
N ASN A 46 11.58 5.06 26.48
CA ASN A 46 12.09 5.01 25.10
C ASN A 46 11.34 5.95 24.13
N VAL A 47 10.27 6.60 24.58
CA VAL A 47 9.55 7.59 23.78
C VAL A 47 10.39 8.85 23.68
N MET A 48 10.53 9.37 22.46
CA MET A 48 11.30 10.60 22.19
C MET A 48 10.79 11.77 23.03
N ALA A 49 11.72 12.66 23.43
CA ALA A 49 11.38 13.94 24.08
C ALA A 49 10.61 14.89 23.13
N GLY A 50 10.80 14.75 21.82
CA GLY A 50 10.13 15.53 20.80
C GLY A 50 10.95 15.64 19.51
N TYR A 51 10.36 16.28 18.50
CA TYR A 51 11.04 16.61 17.25
C TYR A 51 11.95 17.83 17.41
N TRP A 52 13.19 17.72 16.90
CA TRP A 52 14.16 18.81 17.00
C TRP A 52 13.64 20.09 16.36
N LYS A 53 13.62 21.19 17.13
CA LYS A 53 13.14 22.50 16.69
C LYS A 53 11.74 22.53 16.05
N ASN A 54 10.89 21.56 16.39
CA ASN A 54 9.53 21.47 15.87
C ASN A 54 8.51 21.16 17.00
N PRO A 55 8.20 22.16 17.83
CA PRO A 55 7.28 21.99 18.96
C PRO A 55 5.86 21.63 18.51
N ASP A 56 5.40 22.17 17.38
CA ASP A 56 4.05 21.89 16.88
C ASP A 56 3.88 20.43 16.47
N ALA A 57 4.86 19.88 15.73
CA ALA A 57 4.86 18.46 15.41
C ALA A 57 4.98 17.59 16.66
N THR A 58 5.75 18.02 17.66
CA THR A 58 5.87 17.33 18.94
C THR A 58 4.53 17.27 19.65
N ALA A 59 3.85 18.41 19.81
CA ALA A 59 2.55 18.48 20.46
C ALA A 59 1.46 17.70 19.71
N ALA A 60 1.55 17.64 18.38
CA ALA A 60 0.65 16.83 17.56
C ALA A 60 0.88 15.32 17.73
N THR A 61 2.10 14.90 18.02
CA THR A 61 2.48 13.48 18.08
C THR A 61 2.54 12.93 19.50
N VAL A 62 3.00 13.72 20.48
CA VAL A 62 3.06 13.31 21.88
C VAL A 62 1.97 14.07 22.66
N ARG A 63 0.92 13.35 23.08
CA ARG A 63 -0.24 13.92 23.77
C ARG A 63 -0.41 13.25 25.11
N ASN A 64 -0.45 14.04 26.20
CA ASN A 64 -0.59 13.53 27.56
C ASN A 64 0.41 12.42 27.93
N GLY A 65 1.65 12.52 27.41
CA GLY A 65 2.70 11.53 27.64
C GLY A 65 2.59 10.26 26.79
N TRP A 66 1.63 10.18 25.88
CA TRP A 66 1.48 9.10 24.90
C TRP A 66 1.96 9.52 23.52
N LEU A 67 2.81 8.70 22.92
CA LEU A 67 3.21 8.84 21.51
C LEU A 67 2.11 8.23 20.64
N HIS A 68 1.47 9.05 19.85
CA HIS A 68 0.57 8.64 18.77
C HIS A 68 1.42 8.21 17.58
N THR A 69 1.52 6.91 17.34
CA THR A 69 2.44 6.37 16.33
C THR A 69 1.97 6.68 14.91
N GLY A 70 0.67 6.90 14.74
CA GLY A 70 0.01 6.97 13.44
C GLY A 70 -0.07 5.60 12.74
N ASP A 71 0.28 4.52 13.43
CA ASP A 71 0.13 3.16 12.93
C ASP A 71 -1.17 2.56 13.49
N MET A 72 -1.88 1.79 12.68
CA MET A 72 -3.05 1.03 13.07
C MET A 72 -2.65 -0.40 13.44
N GLY A 73 -3.29 -0.93 14.46
CA GLY A 73 -3.08 -2.30 14.89
C GLY A 73 -4.10 -2.76 15.90
N TYR A 74 -3.87 -3.94 16.44
CA TYR A 74 -4.64 -4.49 17.56
C TYR A 74 -3.74 -5.37 18.44
N VAL A 75 -4.14 -5.55 19.68
CA VAL A 75 -3.53 -6.52 20.58
C VAL A 75 -4.45 -7.73 20.66
N SER A 76 -3.91 -8.92 20.40
CA SER A 76 -4.68 -10.17 20.52
C SER A 76 -4.97 -10.54 21.97
N GLU A 77 -5.89 -11.49 22.19
CA GLU A 77 -6.27 -11.97 23.54
C GLU A 77 -5.09 -12.48 24.37
N ASP A 78 -4.04 -12.96 23.71
CA ASP A 78 -2.82 -13.47 24.30
C ASP A 78 -1.63 -12.49 24.26
N ASP A 79 -1.93 -11.19 24.16
CA ASP A 79 -1.00 -10.06 24.27
C ASP A 79 -0.01 -9.86 23.12
N PHE A 80 -0.28 -10.38 21.93
CA PHE A 80 0.54 -10.08 20.75
C PHE A 80 0.02 -8.86 20.01
N LEU A 81 0.93 -7.95 19.67
CA LEU A 81 0.63 -6.80 18.82
C LEU A 81 0.71 -7.20 17.34
N TYR A 82 -0.31 -6.83 16.62
CA TYR A 82 -0.37 -6.89 15.15
C TYR A 82 -0.45 -5.49 14.59
N VAL A 83 0.56 -5.09 13.81
CA VAL A 83 0.58 -3.81 13.10
C VAL A 83 -0.03 -4.04 11.72
N LEU A 84 -1.03 -3.23 11.37
CA LEU A 84 -1.81 -3.39 10.14
C LEU A 84 -1.42 -2.37 9.05
N GLY A 85 -0.65 -1.34 9.40
CA GLY A 85 -0.18 -0.30 8.50
C GLY A 85 -0.40 1.11 9.06
N ARG A 86 -0.18 2.13 8.25
CA ARG A 86 -0.34 3.54 8.63
C ARG A 86 -1.81 3.96 8.63
N PHE A 87 -2.26 4.62 9.70
CA PHE A 87 -3.63 5.10 9.81
C PHE A 87 -4.02 6.06 8.66
N LYS A 88 -3.09 6.93 8.26
CA LYS A 88 -3.26 7.88 7.15
C LYS A 88 -3.14 7.25 5.76
N SER A 89 -2.62 6.04 5.67
CA SER A 89 -2.46 5.31 4.39
C SER A 89 -3.57 4.29 4.16
N LEU A 90 -4.52 4.17 5.09
CA LEU A 90 -5.62 3.24 4.92
C LEU A 90 -6.50 3.65 3.75
N LEU A 91 -6.82 2.67 2.95
CA LEU A 91 -7.83 2.79 1.92
C LEU A 91 -9.21 2.55 2.53
N ILE A 92 -10.21 3.23 1.99
CA ILE A 92 -11.59 3.10 2.42
C ILE A 92 -12.38 2.52 1.25
N ALA A 93 -12.90 1.31 1.41
CA ALA A 93 -13.79 0.71 0.43
C ALA A 93 -15.16 1.40 0.40
N SER A 94 -15.95 1.14 -0.64
CA SER A 94 -17.29 1.73 -0.80
C SER A 94 -18.27 1.38 0.33
N ASP A 95 -18.04 0.27 1.04
CA ASP A 95 -18.79 -0.17 2.22
C ASP A 95 -18.26 0.39 3.54
N GLY A 96 -17.21 1.24 3.48
CA GLY A 96 -16.56 1.84 4.64
C GLY A 96 -15.48 0.95 5.29
N GLU A 97 -15.21 -0.26 4.77
CA GLU A 97 -14.10 -1.09 5.27
C GLU A 97 -12.77 -0.37 5.08
N LYS A 98 -11.96 -0.33 6.15
CA LYS A 98 -10.61 0.24 6.13
C LYS A 98 -9.58 -0.89 6.05
N TYR A 99 -8.64 -0.78 5.10
CA TYR A 99 -7.56 -1.75 4.93
C TYR A 99 -6.26 -1.09 4.50
N SER A 100 -5.13 -1.71 4.87
CA SER A 100 -3.80 -1.23 4.47
C SER A 100 -3.45 -1.74 3.07
N PRO A 101 -3.02 -0.85 2.16
CA PRO A 101 -2.53 -1.27 0.84
C PRO A 101 -1.08 -1.80 0.87
N GLU A 102 -0.29 -1.41 1.89
CA GLU A 102 1.17 -1.58 1.91
C GLU A 102 1.59 -3.03 1.69
N GLY A 103 1.04 -3.98 2.45
CA GLY A 103 1.40 -5.39 2.31
C GLY A 103 1.03 -5.99 0.93
N MET A 104 -0.03 -5.49 0.30
CA MET A 104 -0.43 -5.92 -1.03
C MET A 104 0.48 -5.31 -2.11
N GLU A 105 0.82 -4.03 -1.98
CA GLU A 105 1.76 -3.33 -2.87
C GLU A 105 3.13 -4.00 -2.84
N GLU A 106 3.66 -4.28 -1.64
CA GLU A 106 4.93 -4.99 -1.46
C GLU A 106 4.89 -6.40 -2.06
N ALA A 107 3.85 -7.18 -1.80
CA ALA A 107 3.72 -8.53 -2.33
C ALA A 107 3.64 -8.56 -3.86
N ILE A 108 2.91 -7.61 -4.47
CA ILE A 108 2.81 -7.52 -5.93
C ILE A 108 4.17 -7.18 -6.55
N VAL A 109 4.88 -6.18 -6.02
CA VAL A 109 6.19 -5.78 -6.54
C VAL A 109 7.23 -6.89 -6.35
N ASP A 110 7.28 -7.52 -5.17
CA ASP A 110 8.26 -8.56 -4.85
C ASP A 110 8.11 -9.81 -5.73
N LYS A 111 6.87 -10.15 -6.08
CA LYS A 111 6.55 -11.39 -6.83
C LYS A 111 6.37 -11.18 -8.34
N SER A 112 6.38 -9.93 -8.81
CA SER A 112 6.22 -9.60 -10.22
C SER A 112 7.51 -9.10 -10.85
N PRO A 113 8.03 -9.75 -11.91
CA PRO A 113 9.16 -9.21 -12.64
C PRO A 113 8.80 -8.02 -13.54
N PHE A 114 7.49 -7.75 -13.73
CA PHE A 114 6.98 -6.78 -14.71
C PHE A 114 6.47 -5.48 -14.08
N ILE A 115 6.40 -5.39 -12.74
CA ILE A 115 5.92 -4.22 -12.01
C ILE A 115 7.05 -3.69 -11.11
N ASP A 116 7.56 -2.50 -11.41
CA ASP A 116 8.58 -1.85 -10.60
C ASP A 116 7.99 -1.11 -9.39
N GLN A 117 6.86 -0.43 -9.60
CA GLN A 117 6.20 0.33 -8.54
C GLN A 117 4.68 0.23 -8.71
N ILE A 118 3.98 0.19 -7.59
CA ILE A 118 2.52 0.19 -7.57
C ILE A 118 2.03 1.00 -6.38
N ILE A 119 0.95 1.75 -6.59
CA ILE A 119 0.12 2.32 -5.52
C ILE A 119 -1.31 1.85 -5.73
N ILE A 120 -1.86 1.23 -4.72
CA ILE A 120 -3.26 0.86 -4.68
C ILE A 120 -4.06 2.04 -4.16
N TYR A 121 -5.17 2.35 -4.82
CA TYR A 121 -6.04 3.46 -4.51
C TYR A 121 -7.48 3.01 -4.29
N ASN A 122 -8.07 3.49 -3.23
CA ASN A 122 -9.50 3.43 -2.98
C ASN A 122 -9.88 4.52 -1.96
N ASN A 123 -10.84 5.35 -2.29
CA ASN A 123 -11.37 6.36 -1.40
C ASN A 123 -12.90 6.37 -1.56
N GLN A 124 -13.56 5.36 -1.00
CA GLN A 124 -15.00 5.10 -1.18
C GLN A 124 -15.40 4.96 -2.66
N SER A 125 -14.43 4.56 -3.48
CA SER A 125 -14.62 4.38 -4.93
C SER A 125 -15.39 3.08 -5.22
N PRO A 126 -16.02 2.94 -6.39
CA PRO A 126 -16.80 1.75 -6.75
C PRO A 126 -15.98 0.44 -6.74
N PHE A 127 -14.67 0.55 -6.90
CA PHE A 127 -13.73 -0.58 -6.86
C PHE A 127 -12.33 -0.09 -6.46
N THR A 128 -11.48 -1.02 -6.05
CA THR A 128 -10.06 -0.75 -5.82
C THR A 128 -9.34 -0.61 -7.16
N GLY A 129 -8.64 0.51 -7.35
CA GLY A 129 -7.78 0.77 -8.49
C GLY A 129 -6.30 0.72 -8.14
N ALA A 130 -5.41 0.76 -9.12
CA ALA A 130 -3.99 0.91 -8.90
C ALA A 130 -3.33 1.79 -9.97
N ILE A 131 -2.30 2.55 -9.55
CA ILE A 131 -1.34 3.18 -10.44
C ILE A 131 -0.14 2.25 -10.52
N VAL A 132 0.24 1.85 -11.74
CA VAL A 132 1.30 0.87 -11.98
C VAL A 132 2.40 1.50 -12.82
N VAL A 133 3.64 1.42 -12.34
CA VAL A 133 4.86 1.70 -13.12
C VAL A 133 5.46 0.37 -13.55
N PRO A 134 5.42 0.04 -14.84
CA PRO A 134 5.95 -1.22 -15.34
C PRO A 134 7.47 -1.27 -15.35
N ASN A 135 8.03 -2.47 -15.23
CA ASN A 135 9.42 -2.75 -15.57
C ASN A 135 9.57 -2.83 -17.10
N ARG A 136 10.03 -1.74 -17.68
CA ARG A 136 10.19 -1.58 -19.12
C ARG A 136 11.04 -2.67 -19.76
N ASP A 137 12.18 -2.96 -19.16
CA ASP A 137 13.16 -3.89 -19.73
C ASP A 137 12.68 -5.34 -19.62
N ALA A 138 12.00 -5.69 -18.53
CA ALA A 138 11.39 -7.00 -18.38
C ALA A 138 10.25 -7.21 -19.38
N LEU A 139 9.37 -6.22 -19.56
CA LEU A 139 8.30 -6.29 -20.57
C LEU A 139 8.87 -6.47 -21.99
N ARG A 140 9.89 -5.70 -22.37
CA ARG A 140 10.53 -5.82 -23.68
C ARG A 140 11.09 -7.21 -23.91
N ARG A 141 11.85 -7.74 -22.96
CA ARG A 141 12.43 -9.10 -23.04
C ARG A 141 11.35 -10.16 -23.18
N GLU A 142 10.26 -10.04 -22.42
CA GLU A 142 9.15 -10.99 -22.46
C GLU A 142 8.42 -10.96 -23.80
N LEU A 143 8.14 -9.77 -24.34
CA LEU A 143 7.51 -9.60 -25.65
C LEU A 143 8.39 -10.15 -26.77
N ASP A 144 9.71 -9.94 -26.70
CA ASP A 144 10.67 -10.49 -27.65
C ASP A 144 10.77 -12.01 -27.54
N ALA A 145 10.80 -12.57 -26.34
CA ALA A 145 10.80 -14.00 -26.09
C ALA A 145 9.55 -14.72 -26.63
N ARG A 146 8.41 -14.03 -26.62
CA ARG A 146 7.14 -14.50 -27.20
C ARG A 146 7.00 -14.21 -28.69
N ASP A 147 8.01 -13.62 -29.35
CA ASP A 147 8.01 -13.17 -30.73
C ASP A 147 6.83 -12.22 -31.09
N ILE A 148 6.40 -11.41 -30.12
CA ILE A 148 5.33 -10.43 -30.36
C ILE A 148 5.90 -9.19 -31.01
N ARG A 149 5.61 -9.01 -32.32
CA ARG A 149 6.10 -7.91 -33.14
C ARG A 149 5.09 -6.77 -33.28
N GLU A 150 3.82 -7.12 -33.35
CA GLU A 150 2.70 -6.17 -33.48
C GLU A 150 1.82 -6.16 -32.24
N GLY A 151 1.18 -5.03 -31.93
CA GLY A 151 0.31 -4.91 -30.77
C GLY A 151 1.03 -5.06 -29.42
N ARG A 152 2.31 -4.73 -29.36
CA ARG A 152 3.18 -4.89 -28.17
C ARG A 152 2.58 -4.20 -26.94
N ALA A 153 2.04 -2.99 -27.10
CA ALA A 153 1.43 -2.27 -26.00
C ALA A 153 0.21 -3.02 -25.42
N ALA A 154 -0.64 -3.61 -26.28
CA ALA A 154 -1.79 -4.39 -25.82
C ALA A 154 -1.33 -5.70 -25.10
N ALA A 155 -0.35 -6.38 -25.64
CA ALA A 155 0.21 -7.57 -25.02
C ALA A 155 0.90 -7.25 -23.68
N ALA A 156 1.59 -6.11 -23.58
CA ALA A 156 2.17 -5.64 -22.32
C ALA A 156 1.10 -5.33 -21.27
N ALA A 157 -0.03 -4.73 -21.68
CA ALA A 157 -1.16 -4.52 -20.77
C ALA A 157 -1.69 -5.86 -20.22
N ASP A 158 -1.84 -6.88 -21.07
CA ASP A 158 -2.29 -8.21 -20.64
C ASP A 158 -1.32 -8.86 -19.66
N ILE A 159 -0.01 -8.73 -19.89
CA ILE A 159 1.02 -9.23 -18.95
C ILE A 159 0.83 -8.57 -17.58
N LEU A 160 0.66 -7.25 -17.52
CA LEU A 160 0.46 -6.54 -16.26
C LEU A 160 -0.85 -6.92 -15.58
N GLY A 161 -1.93 -7.08 -16.33
CA GLY A 161 -3.20 -7.57 -15.80
C GLY A 161 -3.08 -8.97 -15.20
N ALA A 162 -2.38 -9.86 -15.90
CA ALA A 162 -2.13 -11.22 -15.43
C ALA A 162 -1.34 -11.26 -14.11
N GLU A 163 -0.45 -10.29 -13.83
CA GLU A 163 0.25 -10.21 -12.55
C GLU A 163 -0.69 -9.96 -11.37
N ILE A 164 -1.72 -9.14 -11.56
CA ILE A 164 -2.77 -8.93 -10.55
C ILE A 164 -3.67 -10.17 -10.42
N ASP A 165 -4.00 -10.81 -11.54
CA ASP A 165 -4.85 -12.01 -11.55
C ASP A 165 -4.20 -13.22 -10.85
N ARG A 166 -2.88 -13.22 -10.63
CA ARG A 166 -2.18 -14.23 -9.81
C ARG A 166 -2.71 -14.31 -8.37
N TYR A 167 -3.30 -13.23 -7.86
CA TYR A 167 -3.88 -13.16 -6.51
C TYR A 167 -5.38 -13.50 -6.47
N ARG A 168 -6.05 -13.61 -7.63
CA ARG A 168 -7.47 -13.96 -7.74
C ARG A 168 -7.70 -15.45 -7.66
N ALA A 169 -8.98 -15.85 -7.55
CA ALA A 169 -9.39 -17.24 -7.54
C ALA A 169 -8.78 -18.02 -8.71
N GLY A 170 -8.09 -19.13 -8.40
CA GLY A 170 -7.37 -19.95 -9.37
C GLY A 170 -5.92 -19.53 -9.62
N GLY A 171 -5.48 -18.38 -9.16
CA GLY A 171 -4.09 -17.95 -9.23
C GLY A 171 -3.20 -18.56 -8.14
N PRO A 172 -1.86 -18.53 -8.32
CA PRO A 172 -0.89 -19.13 -7.39
C PRO A 172 -0.89 -18.47 -6.00
N TYR A 173 -1.38 -17.26 -5.86
CA TYR A 173 -1.43 -16.49 -4.61
C TYR A 173 -2.89 -16.23 -4.17
N ALA A 174 -3.84 -17.03 -4.66
CA ALA A 174 -5.25 -16.89 -4.29
C ALA A 174 -5.43 -17.01 -2.76
N GLY A 175 -6.19 -16.07 -2.19
CA GLY A 175 -6.47 -16.05 -0.75
C GLY A 175 -5.41 -15.35 0.12
N GLU A 176 -4.30 -14.88 -0.45
CA GLU A 176 -3.32 -14.06 0.28
C GLU A 176 -3.94 -12.72 0.74
N PHE A 177 -4.79 -12.15 -0.11
CA PHE A 177 -5.58 -10.95 0.18
C PHE A 177 -7.07 -11.19 -0.12
N PRO A 178 -7.99 -10.51 0.59
CA PRO A 178 -9.40 -10.51 0.21
C PRO A 178 -9.59 -10.03 -1.23
N GLU A 179 -10.36 -10.75 -2.02
CA GLU A 179 -10.50 -10.46 -3.46
C GLU A 179 -11.03 -9.05 -3.75
N ARG A 180 -11.90 -8.51 -2.87
CA ARG A 180 -12.43 -7.15 -2.98
C ARG A 180 -11.39 -6.05 -2.75
N TRP A 181 -10.22 -6.35 -2.17
CA TRP A 181 -9.12 -5.41 -2.00
C TRP A 181 -8.22 -5.35 -3.23
N LEU A 182 -8.24 -6.39 -4.07
CA LEU A 182 -7.40 -6.46 -5.26
C LEU A 182 -7.83 -5.43 -6.30
N PRO A 183 -6.89 -4.79 -7.00
CA PRO A 183 -7.22 -3.84 -8.05
C PRO A 183 -8.10 -4.45 -9.15
N ALA A 184 -9.23 -3.81 -9.43
CA ALA A 184 -10.14 -4.17 -10.52
C ALA A 184 -9.98 -3.26 -11.75
N GLY A 185 -9.06 -2.29 -11.68
CA GLY A 185 -8.66 -1.44 -12.77
C GLY A 185 -7.25 -0.92 -12.56
N LEU A 186 -6.49 -0.75 -13.63
CA LEU A 186 -5.10 -0.30 -13.61
C LEU A 186 -4.92 1.00 -14.41
N ALA A 187 -4.29 2.00 -13.80
CA ALA A 187 -3.76 3.17 -14.48
C ALA A 187 -2.24 2.95 -14.70
N ILE A 188 -1.87 2.54 -15.92
CA ILE A 188 -0.48 2.26 -16.28
C ILE A 188 0.19 3.57 -16.67
N VAL A 189 1.30 3.92 -16.01
CA VAL A 189 2.04 5.16 -16.23
C VAL A 189 3.47 4.87 -16.67
N ASP A 190 4.03 5.72 -17.53
CA ASP A 190 5.38 5.60 -18.08
C ASP A 190 6.42 6.42 -17.30
N GLU A 191 5.98 7.20 -16.32
CA GLU A 191 6.84 7.99 -15.46
C GLU A 191 7.00 7.32 -14.09
N PRO A 192 8.24 6.96 -13.70
CA PRO A 192 8.50 6.33 -12.41
C PRO A 192 8.38 7.33 -11.24
N PHE A 193 8.09 6.82 -10.05
CA PHE A 193 8.15 7.62 -8.84
C PHE A 193 9.61 7.78 -8.42
N THR A 194 10.08 9.01 -8.32
CA THR A 194 11.48 9.35 -8.04
C THR A 194 11.58 10.45 -6.98
N GLU A 195 12.79 10.63 -6.44
CA GLU A 195 13.07 11.75 -5.55
C GLU A 195 13.06 13.10 -6.32
N GLN A 196 13.46 13.08 -7.60
CA GLN A 196 13.50 14.28 -8.44
C GLN A 196 12.11 14.85 -8.70
N ASN A 197 11.09 14.01 -8.93
CA ASN A 197 9.71 14.46 -9.06
C ASN A 197 8.97 14.55 -7.71
N GLY A 198 9.68 14.26 -6.60
CA GLY A 198 9.17 14.38 -5.24
C GLY A 198 8.15 13.32 -4.84
N LEU A 199 7.95 12.27 -5.66
CA LEU A 199 7.02 11.17 -5.39
C LEU A 199 7.61 10.12 -4.44
N ILE A 200 8.94 10.12 -4.29
CA ILE A 200 9.68 9.35 -3.28
C ILE A 200 10.41 10.35 -2.38
N ASN A 201 10.50 10.06 -1.09
CA ASN A 201 11.26 10.87 -0.14
C ASN A 201 12.74 10.44 -0.08
N SER A 202 13.57 11.19 0.67
CA SER A 202 15.00 10.91 0.86
C SER A 202 15.30 9.55 1.53
N THR A 203 14.31 8.87 2.10
CA THR A 203 14.44 7.52 2.65
C THR A 203 13.90 6.45 1.70
N MET A 204 13.74 6.77 0.41
CA MET A 204 13.26 5.91 -0.67
C MET A 204 11.82 5.39 -0.46
N LYS A 205 11.02 6.08 0.36
CA LYS A 205 9.61 5.72 0.57
C LYS A 205 8.70 6.54 -0.33
N ILE A 206 7.73 5.90 -0.94
CA ILE A 206 6.70 6.55 -1.77
C ILE A 206 5.86 7.49 -0.90
N VAL A 207 5.68 8.72 -1.38
CA VAL A 207 4.86 9.74 -0.73
C VAL A 207 3.45 9.68 -1.35
N ARG A 208 2.62 8.79 -0.83
CA ARG A 208 1.30 8.42 -1.38
C ARG A 208 0.45 9.62 -1.81
N ASN A 209 0.24 10.59 -0.93
CA ASN A 209 -0.57 11.77 -1.22
C ASN A 209 -0.04 12.60 -2.41
N LYS A 210 1.28 12.67 -2.58
CA LYS A 210 1.87 13.35 -3.74
C LYS A 210 1.70 12.56 -5.03
N VAL A 211 1.79 11.23 -4.98
CA VAL A 211 1.51 10.37 -6.14
C VAL A 211 0.05 10.50 -6.56
N GLU A 212 -0.87 10.49 -5.59
CA GLU A 212 -2.30 10.67 -5.85
C GLU A 212 -2.62 12.04 -6.46
N GLU A 213 -1.97 13.09 -5.99
CA GLU A 213 -2.11 14.45 -6.53
C GLU A 213 -1.52 14.54 -7.95
N TYR A 214 -0.30 14.03 -8.13
CA TYR A 214 0.43 14.06 -9.40
C TYR A 214 -0.30 13.31 -10.52
N PHE A 215 -0.87 12.15 -10.19
CA PHE A 215 -1.59 11.32 -11.13
C PHE A 215 -3.12 11.45 -11.00
N ARG A 216 -3.62 12.57 -10.46
CA ARG A 216 -5.06 12.79 -10.27
C ARG A 216 -5.87 12.52 -11.54
N ASP A 217 -5.45 13.06 -12.67
CA ASP A 217 -6.12 12.88 -13.96
C ASP A 217 -6.15 11.41 -14.44
N ARG A 218 -5.17 10.61 -13.99
CA ARG A 218 -5.12 9.17 -14.29
C ARG A 218 -6.06 8.40 -13.38
N ILE A 219 -6.12 8.79 -12.10
CA ILE A 219 -7.05 8.21 -11.11
C ILE A 219 -8.49 8.53 -11.53
N ASP A 220 -8.80 9.78 -11.83
CA ASP A 220 -10.15 10.18 -12.23
C ASP A 220 -10.60 9.46 -13.50
N TYR A 221 -9.71 9.33 -14.48
CA TYR A 221 -9.99 8.57 -15.70
C TYR A 221 -10.21 7.07 -15.42
N LEU A 222 -9.45 6.47 -14.50
CA LEU A 222 -9.59 5.06 -14.14
C LEU A 222 -11.01 4.68 -13.71
N TYR A 223 -11.73 5.62 -13.09
CA TYR A 223 -13.11 5.40 -12.63
C TYR A 223 -14.19 5.72 -13.66
N THR A 224 -13.80 6.06 -14.90
CA THR A 224 -14.72 6.10 -16.03
C THR A 224 -14.93 4.69 -16.62
N PRO A 225 -16.05 4.44 -17.35
CA PRO A 225 -16.25 3.15 -18.03
C PRO A 225 -15.08 2.77 -18.95
N GLU A 226 -14.58 3.74 -19.73
CA GLU A 226 -13.47 3.55 -20.67
C GLU A 226 -12.15 3.35 -19.94
N GLY A 227 -11.91 4.12 -18.87
CA GLY A 227 -10.68 4.06 -18.08
C GLY A 227 -10.50 2.76 -17.29
N ARG A 228 -11.61 2.09 -16.95
CA ARG A 228 -11.60 0.80 -16.29
C ARG A 228 -11.06 -0.32 -17.18
N GLU A 229 -11.23 -0.19 -18.50
CA GLU A 229 -10.72 -1.17 -19.44
C GLU A 229 -9.19 -1.19 -19.40
N LEU A 230 -8.59 -2.38 -19.25
CA LEU A 230 -7.14 -2.53 -19.13
C LEU A 230 -6.41 -1.96 -20.38
N ARG A 231 -6.97 -2.17 -21.56
CA ARG A 231 -6.43 -1.70 -22.84
C ARG A 231 -6.96 -0.34 -23.27
N ASN A 232 -7.30 0.54 -22.31
CA ASN A 232 -7.74 1.89 -22.61
C ASN A 232 -6.64 2.73 -23.29
N ASP A 233 -7.03 3.79 -23.99
CA ASP A 233 -6.12 4.61 -24.78
C ASP A 233 -4.96 5.20 -23.98
N LYS A 234 -5.20 5.63 -22.72
CA LYS A 234 -4.15 6.20 -21.88
C LYS A 234 -3.12 5.14 -21.44
N ASN A 235 -3.57 3.93 -21.09
CA ASN A 235 -2.68 2.82 -20.77
C ASN A 235 -1.85 2.40 -22.00
N LEU A 236 -2.49 2.24 -23.15
CA LEU A 236 -1.79 1.91 -24.39
C LEU A 236 -0.80 3.00 -24.79
N ALA A 237 -1.14 4.29 -24.62
CA ALA A 237 -0.23 5.38 -24.91
C ALA A 237 1.03 5.35 -24.04
N SER A 238 0.89 5.09 -22.73
CA SER A 238 2.03 4.93 -21.82
C SER A 238 2.89 3.71 -22.21
N LEU A 239 2.25 2.59 -22.51
CA LEU A 239 2.97 1.36 -22.88
C LEU A 239 3.68 1.47 -24.23
N ARG A 240 3.11 2.15 -25.26
CA ARG A 240 3.81 2.37 -26.53
C ARG A 240 5.15 3.04 -26.33
N LYS A 241 5.24 4.08 -25.51
CA LYS A 241 6.52 4.75 -25.19
C LYS A 241 7.56 3.82 -24.56
N MET A 242 7.11 2.73 -23.95
CA MET A 242 7.97 1.80 -23.24
C MET A 242 8.41 0.61 -24.10
N VAL A 243 7.53 0.07 -24.95
CA VAL A 243 7.76 -1.23 -25.59
C VAL A 243 7.78 -1.17 -27.12
N GLU A 244 7.40 -0.07 -27.72
CA GLU A 244 7.58 0.23 -29.14
C GLU A 244 8.78 1.16 -29.35
#